data_34e23cda524d45f813555926cdadfd3a
#
_entry.id   34e23cda524d45f813555926cdadfd3a
#
_cell.length_a   1.000
_cell.length_b   1.000
_cell.length_c   1.000
_cell.angle_alpha   90.00
_cell.angle_beta   90.00
_cell.angle_gamma   90.00
#
_symmetry.space_group_name_H-M   'P 1'
#
loop_
_entity.id
_entity.type
_entity.pdbx_description
1 polymer ?
#
loop_
_entity_poly.entity_id
_entity_poly.type
_entity_poly.pdbx_seq_one_letter_code
_entity_poly.pdbx_strand_id
1 'polypeptide(L)'
;MNKTPLGQVRIIAGNWRGSKLPVESFPGLRPTSDRVRETLFNWLQTQIAGKRVLDCFAGTGALGFEAASRGAAEVVLLEKVPALANSLRETAARLKADTIKIETSDSFSWLRQPASKRFDLVFIDPPFGTDYAQQILPLISPWLADSAWVYVETGRSTLIEVPSTYQLYREGSTREVWYRLFRHALTATLSPDSSGTHA
;
A
#
# COMPACT_ATOMS: atom_id res chain seq x y z
N MET A 1 0.09 31.62 -5.67
CA MET A 1 -1.11 31.51 -4.83
C MET A 1 -0.83 30.41 -3.80
N ASN A 2 -0.65 30.79 -2.52
CA ASN A 2 -0.48 29.83 -1.43
C ASN A 2 -1.82 29.13 -1.20
N LYS A 3 -1.91 27.85 -1.60
CA LYS A 3 -3.05 27.00 -1.25
C LYS A 3 -2.91 26.61 0.22
N THR A 4 -3.81 27.07 1.06
CA THR A 4 -3.89 26.63 2.46
C THR A 4 -4.22 25.13 2.47
N PRO A 5 -3.45 24.26 3.13
CA PRO A 5 -3.77 22.84 3.21
C PRO A 5 -5.11 22.65 3.93
N LEU A 6 -6.02 21.85 3.37
CA LEU A 6 -7.35 21.56 3.91
C LEU A 6 -7.34 20.71 5.17
N GLY A 7 -6.19 20.17 5.55
CA GLY A 7 -6.03 19.32 6.72
C GLY A 7 -4.58 18.85 6.88
N GLN A 8 -4.34 18.07 7.89
CA GLN A 8 -3.02 17.48 8.17
C GLN A 8 -3.21 16.06 8.68
N VAL A 9 -2.53 15.12 8.05
CA VAL A 9 -2.41 13.77 8.56
C VAL A 9 -1.17 13.68 9.44
N ARG A 10 -1.25 13.00 10.57
CA ARG A 10 -0.08 12.79 11.46
C ARG A 10 0.49 11.39 11.29
N ILE A 11 1.81 11.28 11.34
CA ILE A 11 2.50 10.00 11.48
C ILE A 11 2.27 9.51 12.92
N ILE A 12 1.82 8.25 13.05
CA ILE A 12 1.31 7.69 14.31
C ILE A 12 2.46 7.20 15.18
N ALA A 13 3.47 6.56 14.57
CA ALA A 13 4.56 5.92 15.31
C ALA A 13 5.89 5.96 14.54
N GLY A 14 6.97 5.46 15.18
CA GLY A 14 8.29 5.35 14.59
C GLY A 14 9.10 6.63 14.66
N ASN A 15 10.10 6.74 13.78
CA ASN A 15 11.12 7.79 13.79
C ASN A 15 10.55 9.20 13.62
N TRP A 16 9.41 9.33 12.93
CA TRP A 16 8.79 10.63 12.64
C TRP A 16 7.45 10.81 13.33
N ARG A 17 7.19 10.08 14.42
CA ARG A 17 5.95 10.18 15.19
C ARG A 17 5.55 11.63 15.45
N GLY A 18 4.29 11.97 15.19
CA GLY A 18 3.72 13.30 15.38
C GLY A 18 4.01 14.28 14.25
N SER A 19 4.90 13.95 13.30
CA SER A 19 5.14 14.76 12.11
C SER A 19 3.89 14.86 11.26
N LYS A 20 3.66 16.04 10.69
CA LYS A 20 2.49 16.36 9.87
C LYS A 20 2.79 16.18 8.39
N LEU A 21 1.90 15.50 7.70
CA LEU A 21 1.86 15.40 6.25
C LEU A 21 0.80 16.37 5.73
N PRO A 22 1.13 17.23 4.76
CA PRO A 22 0.16 18.15 4.19
C PRO A 22 -0.90 17.38 3.42
N VAL A 23 -2.16 17.79 3.57
CA VAL A 23 -3.26 17.31 2.73
C VAL A 23 -3.56 18.40 1.72
N GLU A 24 -3.13 18.17 0.48
CA GLU A 24 -3.42 19.09 -0.60
C GLU A 24 -4.92 19.06 -0.93
N SER A 25 -5.46 20.24 -1.27
CA SER A 25 -6.83 20.35 -1.77
C SER A 25 -6.89 19.81 -3.20
N PHE A 26 -7.16 18.51 -3.35
CA PHE A 26 -7.29 17.87 -4.65
C PHE A 26 -8.61 17.10 -4.75
N PRO A 27 -9.37 17.25 -5.85
CA PRO A 27 -10.62 16.52 -6.03
C PRO A 27 -10.39 15.00 -5.92
N GLY A 28 -11.14 14.34 -5.03
CA GLY A 28 -11.01 12.89 -4.80
C GLY A 28 -9.92 12.47 -3.82
N LEU A 29 -9.07 13.40 -3.35
CA LEU A 29 -8.09 13.09 -2.31
C LEU A 29 -8.78 13.12 -0.94
N ARG A 30 -8.97 11.95 -0.35
CA ARG A 30 -9.44 11.80 1.02
C ARG A 30 -8.41 10.94 1.77
N PRO A 31 -7.78 11.45 2.82
CA PRO A 31 -6.87 10.63 3.61
C PRO A 31 -7.62 9.48 4.27
N THR A 32 -7.05 8.29 4.23
CA THR A 32 -7.47 7.16 5.07
C THR A 32 -7.58 7.64 6.51
N SER A 33 -8.69 7.36 7.17
CA SER A 33 -8.92 7.86 8.52
C SER A 33 -7.84 7.38 9.49
N ASP A 34 -7.48 8.21 10.47
CA ASP A 34 -6.47 7.87 11.49
C ASP A 34 -6.78 6.54 12.16
N ARG A 35 -8.06 6.26 12.45
CA ARG A 35 -8.51 5.00 13.05
C ARG A 35 -8.23 3.78 12.15
N VAL A 36 -8.46 3.87 10.86
CA VAL A 36 -8.18 2.77 9.92
C VAL A 36 -6.68 2.55 9.84
N ARG A 37 -5.88 3.63 9.76
CA ARG A 37 -4.43 3.55 9.75
C ARG A 37 -3.88 2.93 11.05
N GLU A 38 -4.37 3.35 12.22
CA GLU A 38 -4.00 2.74 13.51
C GLU A 38 -4.29 1.23 13.51
N THR A 39 -5.48 0.84 13.07
CA THR A 39 -5.86 -0.57 13.00
C THR A 39 -4.94 -1.36 12.06
N LEU A 40 -4.69 -0.86 10.85
CA LEU A 40 -3.80 -1.49 9.88
C LEU A 40 -2.39 -1.68 10.44
N PHE A 41 -1.81 -0.61 10.99
CA PHE A 41 -0.45 -0.65 11.49
C PHE A 41 -0.30 -1.43 12.80
N ASN A 42 -1.36 -1.64 13.56
CA ASN A 42 -1.40 -2.60 14.67
C ASN A 42 -1.37 -4.05 14.12
N TRP A 43 -2.08 -4.35 13.03
CA TRP A 43 -2.01 -5.67 12.38
C TRP A 43 -0.62 -5.97 11.81
N LEU A 44 0.09 -4.93 11.35
CA LEU A 44 1.40 -5.02 10.72
C LEU A 44 2.57 -4.79 11.68
N GLN A 45 2.33 -4.68 12.99
CA GLN A 45 3.30 -4.20 13.97
C GLN A 45 4.70 -4.84 13.87
N THR A 46 4.77 -6.14 13.61
CA THR A 46 6.02 -6.90 13.50
C THR A 46 6.44 -7.19 12.05
N GLN A 47 5.72 -6.64 11.06
CA GLN A 47 5.86 -7.03 9.65
C GLN A 47 6.46 -5.94 8.75
N ILE A 48 6.92 -4.82 9.31
CA ILE A 48 7.34 -3.63 8.54
C ILE A 48 8.85 -3.42 8.57
N ALA A 49 9.47 -3.56 9.75
CA ALA A 49 10.90 -3.28 9.90
C ALA A 49 11.75 -4.13 8.93
N GLY A 50 12.65 -3.47 8.20
CA GLY A 50 13.53 -4.10 7.21
C GLY A 50 12.85 -4.52 5.90
N LYS A 51 11.56 -4.24 5.72
CA LYS A 51 10.77 -4.66 4.57
C LYS A 51 10.79 -3.64 3.42
N ARG A 52 10.57 -4.14 2.21
CA ARG A 52 10.29 -3.34 1.01
C ARG A 52 8.80 -3.14 0.87
N VAL A 53 8.39 -1.89 0.74
CA VAL A 53 6.98 -1.48 0.71
C VAL A 53 6.67 -0.77 -0.59
N LEU A 54 5.53 -1.08 -1.21
CA LEU A 54 4.97 -0.36 -2.35
C LEU A 54 3.62 0.24 -1.96
N ASP A 55 3.45 1.53 -2.20
CA ASP A 55 2.18 2.24 -2.07
C ASP A 55 1.70 2.59 -3.48
N CYS A 56 0.68 1.87 -3.95
CA CYS A 56 0.21 2.00 -5.33
C CYS A 56 -0.55 3.30 -5.60
N PHE A 57 -1.08 3.95 -4.58
CA PHE A 57 -1.88 5.18 -4.69
C PHE A 57 -1.52 6.13 -3.56
N ALA A 58 -0.32 6.70 -3.62
CA ALA A 58 0.27 7.37 -2.47
C ALA A 58 -0.53 8.57 -1.93
N GLY A 59 -1.14 9.37 -2.81
CA GLY A 59 -1.92 10.52 -2.38
C GLY A 59 -1.14 11.44 -1.44
N THR A 60 -1.56 11.49 -0.15
CA THR A 60 -0.85 12.24 0.90
C THR A 60 0.43 11.56 1.39
N GLY A 61 0.67 10.32 1.00
CA GLY A 61 1.76 9.48 1.48
C GLY A 61 1.52 8.88 2.88
N ALA A 62 0.30 8.96 3.41
CA ALA A 62 0.01 8.58 4.80
C ALA A 62 0.42 7.15 5.14
N LEU A 63 0.19 6.17 4.25
CA LEU A 63 0.57 4.78 4.46
C LEU A 63 2.07 4.56 4.27
N GLY A 64 2.64 5.08 3.19
CA GLY A 64 4.05 4.90 2.89
C GLY A 64 4.98 5.59 3.88
N PHE A 65 4.70 6.85 4.29
CA PHE A 65 5.50 7.53 5.32
C PHE A 65 5.37 6.86 6.69
N GLU A 66 4.20 6.36 7.05
CA GLU A 66 4.04 5.58 8.29
C GLU A 66 4.88 4.31 8.27
N ALA A 67 4.88 3.56 7.15
CA ALA A 67 5.70 2.36 6.99
C ALA A 67 7.21 2.68 7.10
N ALA A 68 7.66 3.73 6.42
CA ALA A 68 9.05 4.19 6.50
C ALA A 68 9.42 4.63 7.93
N SER A 69 8.54 5.36 8.61
CA SER A 69 8.73 5.77 10.00
C SER A 69 8.89 4.59 10.96
N ARG A 70 8.23 3.47 10.65
CA ARG A 70 8.32 2.20 11.41
C ARG A 70 9.47 1.30 10.99
N GLY A 71 10.39 1.81 10.17
CA GLY A 71 11.64 1.12 9.84
C GLY A 71 11.59 0.26 8.59
N ALA A 72 10.69 0.49 7.65
CA ALA A 72 10.78 -0.11 6.32
C ALA A 72 12.13 0.21 5.68
N ALA A 73 12.77 -0.78 5.04
CA ALA A 73 14.09 -0.60 4.41
C ALA A 73 14.00 0.22 3.11
N GLU A 74 12.92 0.07 2.37
CA GLU A 74 12.63 0.83 1.16
C GLU A 74 11.11 1.01 1.05
N VAL A 75 10.67 2.21 0.68
CA VAL A 75 9.28 2.50 0.37
C VAL A 75 9.20 3.17 -0.99
N VAL A 76 8.43 2.60 -1.91
CA VAL A 76 8.15 3.21 -3.21
C VAL A 76 6.72 3.75 -3.21
N LEU A 77 6.57 5.04 -3.48
CA LEU A 77 5.29 5.73 -3.58
C LEU A 77 4.99 6.01 -5.04
N LEU A 78 3.88 5.47 -5.54
CA LEU A 78 3.39 5.77 -6.89
C LEU A 78 2.33 6.88 -6.80
N GLU A 79 2.57 7.99 -7.47
CA GLU A 79 1.62 9.10 -7.53
C GLU A 79 1.59 9.68 -8.94
N LYS A 80 0.40 9.64 -9.57
CA LYS A 80 0.23 10.10 -10.96
C LYS A 80 0.16 11.61 -11.13
N VAL A 81 -0.22 12.33 -10.07
CA VAL A 81 -0.39 13.78 -10.10
C VAL A 81 0.93 14.46 -9.77
N PRO A 82 1.58 15.18 -10.72
CA PRO A 82 2.91 15.75 -10.49
C PRO A 82 2.96 16.71 -9.28
N ALA A 83 1.91 17.47 -9.03
CA ALA A 83 1.85 18.38 -7.90
C ALA A 83 1.88 17.62 -6.56
N LEU A 84 1.13 16.52 -6.43
CA LEU A 84 1.15 15.67 -5.25
C LEU A 84 2.50 14.96 -5.09
N ALA A 85 3.06 14.43 -6.18
CA ALA A 85 4.39 13.82 -6.16
C ALA A 85 5.48 14.80 -5.70
N ASN A 86 5.40 16.07 -6.07
CA ASN A 86 6.31 17.11 -5.58
C ASN A 86 6.12 17.39 -4.09
N SER A 87 4.89 17.48 -3.60
CA SER A 87 4.59 17.62 -2.16
C SER A 87 5.13 16.45 -1.35
N LEU A 88 5.04 15.21 -1.88
CA LEU A 88 5.65 14.04 -1.28
C LEU A 88 7.18 14.15 -1.20
N ARG A 89 7.85 14.63 -2.26
CA ARG A 89 9.32 14.84 -2.29
C ARG A 89 9.75 15.90 -1.28
N GLU A 90 9.03 17.02 -1.19
CA GLU A 90 9.27 18.07 -0.19
C GLU A 90 9.12 17.52 1.23
N THR A 91 8.10 16.70 1.46
CA THR A 91 7.90 16.02 2.75
C THR A 91 9.03 15.05 3.06
N ALA A 92 9.46 14.23 2.09
CA ALA A 92 10.58 13.31 2.25
C ALA A 92 11.89 14.04 2.58
N ALA A 93 12.17 15.13 1.86
CA ALA A 93 13.35 15.97 2.13
C ALA A 93 13.31 16.59 3.54
N ARG A 94 12.16 17.16 3.95
CA ARG A 94 11.96 17.73 5.28
C ARG A 94 12.16 16.73 6.41
N LEU A 95 11.73 15.49 6.22
CA LEU A 95 11.87 14.40 7.21
C LEU A 95 13.19 13.65 7.09
N LYS A 96 14.04 13.98 6.11
CA LYS A 96 15.27 13.23 5.76
C LYS A 96 14.96 11.74 5.56
N ALA A 97 13.91 11.46 4.78
CA ALA A 97 13.36 10.14 4.56
C ALA A 97 14.05 9.44 3.36
N ASP A 98 15.33 9.12 3.49
CA ASP A 98 16.18 8.58 2.42
C ASP A 98 15.72 7.19 1.92
N THR A 99 14.91 6.49 2.71
CA THR A 99 14.32 5.19 2.35
C THR A 99 13.10 5.30 1.43
N ILE A 100 12.57 6.53 1.22
CA ILE A 100 11.37 6.75 0.38
C ILE A 100 11.77 7.18 -1.02
N LYS A 101 11.23 6.48 -2.02
CA LYS A 101 11.33 6.82 -3.43
C LYS A 101 9.94 7.21 -3.95
N ILE A 102 9.85 8.36 -4.60
CA ILE A 102 8.61 8.86 -5.18
C ILE A 102 8.68 8.78 -6.70
N GLU A 103 7.83 7.94 -7.27
CA GLU A 103 7.66 7.78 -8.72
C GLU A 103 6.44 8.57 -9.18
N THR A 104 6.66 9.54 -10.07
CA THR A 104 5.56 10.26 -10.71
C THR A 104 5.05 9.42 -11.88
N SER A 105 4.16 8.49 -11.59
CA SER A 105 3.66 7.52 -12.55
C SER A 105 2.25 7.06 -12.22
N ASP A 106 1.51 6.71 -13.24
CA ASP A 106 0.27 5.96 -13.09
C ASP A 106 0.60 4.52 -12.66
N SER A 107 -0.08 4.01 -11.63
CA SER A 107 0.19 2.71 -11.03
C SER A 107 0.02 1.55 -12.01
N PHE A 108 -0.98 1.63 -12.89
CA PHE A 108 -1.21 0.60 -13.90
C PHE A 108 -0.06 0.53 -14.91
N SER A 109 0.39 1.69 -15.38
CA SER A 109 1.51 1.79 -16.32
C SER A 109 2.81 1.32 -15.70
N TRP A 110 3.03 1.65 -14.42
CA TRP A 110 4.23 1.25 -13.69
C TRP A 110 4.26 -0.26 -13.44
N LEU A 111 3.15 -0.85 -13.01
CA LEU A 111 3.06 -2.27 -12.69
C LEU A 111 3.11 -3.20 -13.92
N ARG A 112 2.81 -2.69 -15.12
CA ARG A 112 2.97 -3.44 -16.38
C ARG A 112 4.41 -3.56 -16.85
N GLN A 113 5.34 -2.83 -16.24
CA GLN A 113 6.77 -2.99 -16.54
C GLN A 113 7.28 -4.33 -15.97
N PRO A 114 8.39 -4.87 -16.51
CA PRO A 114 9.02 -6.03 -15.91
C PRO A 114 9.40 -5.77 -14.45
N ALA A 115 9.03 -6.67 -13.56
CA ALA A 115 9.34 -6.53 -12.15
C ALA A 115 10.85 -6.65 -11.91
N SER A 116 11.49 -5.55 -11.54
CA SER A 116 12.92 -5.48 -11.24
C SER A 116 13.26 -5.83 -9.78
N LYS A 117 12.25 -5.83 -8.92
CA LYS A 117 12.34 -6.17 -7.49
C LYS A 117 10.99 -6.66 -6.99
N ARG A 118 11.00 -7.27 -5.79
CA ARG A 118 9.78 -7.74 -5.13
C ARG A 118 9.57 -6.98 -3.82
N PHE A 119 8.30 -6.80 -3.47
CA PHE A 119 7.87 -6.10 -2.26
C PHE A 119 7.29 -7.07 -1.24
N ASP A 120 7.62 -6.84 0.02
CA ASP A 120 7.12 -7.61 1.16
C ASP A 120 5.74 -7.12 1.63
N LEU A 121 5.42 -5.85 1.35
CA LEU A 121 4.15 -5.23 1.70
C LEU A 121 3.71 -4.30 0.56
N VAL A 122 2.46 -4.43 0.16
CA VAL A 122 1.84 -3.57 -0.86
C VAL A 122 0.57 -2.96 -0.31
N PHE A 123 0.42 -1.64 -0.44
CA PHE A 123 -0.80 -0.90 -0.15
C PHE A 123 -1.56 -0.60 -1.44
N ILE A 124 -2.85 -0.92 -1.45
CA ILE A 124 -3.81 -0.65 -2.53
C ILE A 124 -4.98 0.12 -1.93
N ASP A 125 -4.88 1.44 -1.94
CA ASP A 125 -5.90 2.37 -1.46
C ASP A 125 -6.29 3.36 -2.58
N PRO A 126 -7.03 2.88 -3.60
CA PRO A 126 -7.38 3.67 -4.76
C PRO A 126 -8.46 4.71 -4.45
N PRO A 127 -8.64 5.72 -5.31
CA PRO A 127 -9.73 6.69 -5.20
C PRO A 127 -11.10 6.00 -5.14
N PHE A 128 -12.00 6.50 -4.30
CA PHE A 128 -13.35 5.98 -4.14
C PHE A 128 -14.15 6.00 -5.44
N GLY A 129 -15.04 5.01 -5.57
CA GLY A 129 -15.93 4.89 -6.74
C GLY A 129 -15.25 4.35 -7.99
N THR A 130 -14.02 3.85 -7.85
CA THR A 130 -13.31 3.16 -8.93
C THR A 130 -13.24 1.65 -8.67
N ASP A 131 -13.02 0.89 -9.73
CA ASP A 131 -12.74 -0.55 -9.70
C ASP A 131 -11.21 -0.85 -9.71
N TYR A 132 -10.39 0.15 -9.42
CA TYR A 132 -8.93 0.06 -9.51
C TYR A 132 -8.33 -1.02 -8.61
N ALA A 133 -8.90 -1.27 -7.42
CA ALA A 133 -8.45 -2.36 -6.58
C ALA A 133 -8.56 -3.72 -7.30
N GLN A 134 -9.70 -3.98 -7.97
CA GLN A 134 -9.92 -5.19 -8.75
C GLN A 134 -8.93 -5.32 -9.92
N GLN A 135 -8.67 -4.23 -10.62
CA GLN A 135 -7.78 -4.23 -11.78
C GLN A 135 -6.31 -4.37 -11.41
N ILE A 136 -5.88 -3.85 -10.24
CA ILE A 136 -4.48 -3.86 -9.81
C ILE A 136 -4.05 -5.19 -9.21
N LEU A 137 -4.94 -5.91 -8.52
CA LEU A 137 -4.63 -7.18 -7.86
C LEU A 137 -3.89 -8.18 -8.75
N PRO A 138 -4.29 -8.43 -10.01
CA PRO A 138 -3.52 -9.31 -10.89
C PRO A 138 -2.17 -8.71 -11.33
N LEU A 139 -2.05 -7.39 -11.44
CA LEU A 139 -0.85 -6.72 -11.92
C LEU A 139 0.28 -6.69 -10.88
N ILE A 140 -0.05 -6.71 -9.59
CA ILE A 140 0.98 -6.70 -8.54
C ILE A 140 1.63 -8.06 -8.33
N SER A 141 1.04 -9.17 -8.81
CA SER A 141 1.54 -10.52 -8.57
C SER A 141 3.04 -10.72 -8.89
N PRO A 142 3.58 -10.25 -10.03
CA PRO A 142 5.01 -10.36 -10.32
C PRO A 142 5.90 -9.56 -9.36
N TRP A 143 5.33 -8.56 -8.69
CA TRP A 143 6.03 -7.64 -7.80
C TRP A 143 6.00 -8.08 -6.34
N LEU A 144 5.30 -9.18 -6.00
CA LEU A 144 5.18 -9.67 -4.64
C LEU A 144 6.33 -10.61 -4.28
N ALA A 145 6.85 -10.46 -3.07
CA ALA A 145 7.67 -11.49 -2.44
C ALA A 145 6.80 -12.71 -2.11
N ASP A 146 7.43 -13.88 -1.95
CA ASP A 146 6.74 -15.17 -1.78
C ASP A 146 5.76 -15.19 -0.59
N SER A 147 6.00 -14.36 0.40
CA SER A 147 5.18 -14.23 1.61
C SER A 147 4.81 -12.77 1.86
N ALA A 148 4.41 -12.06 0.81
CA ALA A 148 4.05 -10.64 0.92
C ALA A 148 2.73 -10.42 1.66
N TRP A 149 2.61 -9.24 2.25
CA TRP A 149 1.36 -8.69 2.74
C TRP A 149 0.75 -7.76 1.70
N VAL A 150 -0.56 -7.85 1.52
CA VAL A 150 -1.30 -6.99 0.59
C VAL A 150 -2.49 -6.38 1.34
N TYR A 151 -2.43 -5.08 1.53
CA TYR A 151 -3.55 -4.31 2.07
C TYR A 151 -4.40 -3.76 0.93
N VAL A 152 -5.71 -3.91 1.06
CA VAL A 152 -6.67 -3.40 0.08
C VAL A 152 -7.76 -2.61 0.79
N GLU A 153 -7.96 -1.36 0.41
CA GLU A 153 -9.11 -0.55 0.81
C GLU A 153 -10.07 -0.38 -0.38
N THR A 154 -11.36 -0.51 -0.12
CA THR A 154 -12.42 -0.35 -1.13
C THR A 154 -13.62 0.34 -0.53
N GLY A 155 -14.44 0.97 -1.35
CA GLY A 155 -15.76 1.44 -0.91
C GLY A 155 -16.63 0.29 -0.43
N ARG A 156 -17.58 0.58 0.49
CA ARG A 156 -18.46 -0.45 1.11
C ARG A 156 -19.25 -1.26 0.10
N SER A 157 -19.64 -0.65 -1.00
CA SER A 157 -20.42 -1.29 -2.08
C SER A 157 -19.56 -1.99 -3.12
N THR A 158 -18.22 -1.86 -3.04
CA THR A 158 -17.31 -2.44 -4.03
C THR A 158 -16.96 -3.86 -3.64
N LEU A 159 -17.40 -4.82 -4.45
CA LEU A 159 -16.96 -6.21 -4.36
C LEU A 159 -15.66 -6.37 -5.15
N ILE A 160 -14.74 -7.15 -4.62
CA ILE A 160 -13.51 -7.55 -5.31
C ILE A 160 -13.39 -9.07 -5.31
N GLU A 161 -12.98 -9.60 -6.45
CA GLU A 161 -12.56 -10.98 -6.58
C GLU A 161 -11.07 -11.06 -6.27
N VAL A 162 -10.73 -11.86 -5.28
CA VAL A 162 -9.35 -11.99 -4.81
C VAL A 162 -8.79 -13.31 -5.33
N PRO A 163 -7.65 -13.32 -6.03
CA PRO A 163 -7.02 -14.56 -6.49
C PRO A 163 -6.78 -15.55 -5.34
N SER A 164 -6.86 -16.85 -5.62
CA SER A 164 -6.71 -17.91 -4.60
C SER A 164 -5.35 -17.92 -3.89
N THR A 165 -4.34 -17.27 -4.46
CA THR A 165 -3.02 -17.08 -3.83
C THR A 165 -3.02 -16.06 -2.68
N TYR A 166 -4.14 -15.35 -2.46
CA TYR A 166 -4.28 -14.38 -1.38
C TYR A 166 -5.18 -14.95 -0.29
N GLN A 167 -4.65 -15.14 0.89
CA GLN A 167 -5.40 -15.59 2.06
C GLN A 167 -5.76 -14.39 2.93
N LEU A 168 -7.05 -14.21 3.21
CA LEU A 168 -7.51 -13.16 4.11
C LEU A 168 -6.95 -13.41 5.52
N TYR A 169 -6.22 -12.42 6.03
CA TYR A 169 -5.66 -12.47 7.38
C TYR A 169 -6.50 -11.66 8.37
N ARG A 170 -6.87 -10.44 8.00
CA ARG A 170 -7.67 -9.53 8.81
C ARG A 170 -8.57 -8.69 7.91
N GLU A 171 -9.72 -8.33 8.43
CA GLU A 171 -10.59 -7.35 7.79
C GLU A 171 -11.26 -6.46 8.83
N GLY A 172 -11.66 -5.29 8.38
CA GLY A 172 -12.44 -4.34 9.13
C GLY A 172 -13.25 -3.45 8.21
N SER A 173 -14.15 -2.69 8.79
CA SER A 173 -14.95 -1.77 8.00
C SER A 173 -15.34 -0.52 8.80
N THR A 174 -15.62 0.53 8.07
CA THR A 174 -16.29 1.74 8.53
C THR A 174 -17.65 1.86 7.85
N ARG A 175 -18.35 2.99 7.99
CA ARG A 175 -19.58 3.26 7.23
C ARG A 175 -19.33 3.37 5.73
N GLU A 176 -18.11 3.70 5.32
CA GLU A 176 -17.76 4.08 3.94
C GLU A 176 -16.86 3.07 3.25
N VAL A 177 -16.00 2.39 4.00
CA VAL A 177 -14.97 1.52 3.43
C VAL A 177 -14.92 0.14 4.06
N TRP A 178 -14.48 -0.83 3.26
CA TRP A 178 -13.89 -2.08 3.69
C TRP A 178 -12.37 -1.95 3.59
N TYR A 179 -11.64 -2.44 4.59
CA TYR A 179 -10.19 -2.56 4.56
C TYR A 179 -9.78 -3.96 4.97
N ARG A 180 -8.91 -4.57 4.17
CA ARG A 180 -8.54 -5.98 4.29
C ARG A 180 -7.03 -6.13 4.16
N LEU A 181 -6.48 -7.02 4.96
CA LEU A 181 -5.08 -7.43 4.90
C LEU A 181 -5.02 -8.90 4.49
N PHE A 182 -4.34 -9.17 3.39
CA PHE A 182 -4.13 -10.50 2.86
C PHE A 182 -2.68 -10.93 3.04
N ARG A 183 -2.48 -12.25 3.18
CA ARG A 183 -1.19 -12.89 3.02
C ARG A 183 -1.12 -13.48 1.62
N HIS A 184 -0.12 -13.08 0.82
CA HIS A 184 0.18 -13.74 -0.43
C HIS A 184 1.00 -14.99 -0.12
N ALA A 185 0.59 -16.14 -0.64
CA ALA A 185 1.34 -17.38 -0.60
C ALA A 185 1.33 -17.98 -1.99
N LEU A 186 2.50 -18.22 -2.55
CA LEU A 186 2.59 -19.05 -3.73
C LEU A 186 2.01 -20.42 -3.34
N THR A 187 0.99 -20.89 -4.04
CA THR A 187 0.54 -22.27 -3.94
C THR A 187 1.75 -23.14 -4.25
N ALA A 188 2.29 -23.83 -3.22
CA ALA A 188 3.19 -24.93 -3.47
C ALA A 188 2.43 -25.86 -4.42
N THR A 189 2.93 -26.03 -5.63
CA THR A 189 2.45 -27.03 -6.56
C THR A 189 2.59 -28.36 -5.80
N LEU A 190 1.48 -28.92 -5.35
CA LEU A 190 1.45 -30.30 -4.88
C LEU A 190 1.86 -31.12 -6.09
N SER A 191 3.10 -31.54 -6.11
CA SER A 191 3.53 -32.59 -7.04
C SER A 191 2.60 -33.77 -6.78
N PRO A 192 1.93 -34.33 -7.81
CA PRO A 192 1.18 -35.54 -7.62
C PRO A 192 2.17 -36.61 -7.17
N ASP A 193 1.95 -37.09 -5.96
CA ASP A 193 2.69 -38.23 -5.37
C ASP A 193 2.66 -39.36 -6.39
N SER A 194 3.82 -39.71 -6.91
CA SER A 194 4.01 -40.91 -7.68
C SER A 194 3.91 -42.08 -6.69
N SER A 195 2.66 -42.46 -6.38
CA SER A 195 2.40 -43.73 -5.72
C SER A 195 2.92 -44.86 -6.62
N GLY A 196 4.13 -45.31 -6.27
CA GLY A 196 4.74 -46.48 -6.87
C GLY A 196 3.82 -47.67 -6.72
N THR A 197 3.42 -48.20 -7.85
CA THR A 197 2.90 -49.55 -7.99
C THR A 197 4.00 -50.50 -7.65
N HIS A 198 3.89 -51.18 -6.53
CA HIS A 198 4.60 -52.45 -6.32
C HIS A 198 3.64 -53.60 -6.61
N ALA A 199 3.97 -54.32 -7.64
CA ALA A 199 3.46 -55.64 -7.94
C ALA A 199 3.99 -56.68 -6.92
#